data_000a294c56f14627abbf0928b9a95809
#
_entry.id   000a294c56f14627abbf0928b9a95809
#
_cell.length_a   1.000
_cell.length_b   1.000
_cell.length_c   1.000
_cell.angle_alpha   90.00
_cell.angle_beta   90.00
_cell.angle_gamma   90.00
#
_symmetry.space_group_name_H-M   'P 1'
#
loop_
_entity.id
_entity.type
_entity.pdbx_description
1 polymer ?
#
loop_
_entity_poly.entity_id
_entity_poly.type
_entity_poly.pdbx_seq_one_letter_code
_entity_poly.pdbx_strand_id
1 'polypeptide(L)'
;MGRLPESPEKRRQMLIHLIQTTEGIIAEEGFASATIRAISGKADCNSASLYKYFQDLDELLLYACVKRFKNYLAALAGRQEFQNTDDPKTIYLLTWELFCAQAFEAPESTYQLFFSKHSPDINKIISSYFELFPEELSSTPLRLLTMVKAADLRKRNWKVLYPVLMNKVSNSQLVLINDLTIAYFQMLLNEKRLNPENVHNDMQTARMLQTCEYLISKTK
;
A
#
# COMPACT_ATOMS: atom_id res chain seq x y z
N MET A 1 -27.88 21.07 28.16
CA MET A 1 -28.46 20.32 27.01
C MET A 1 -27.37 19.46 26.43
N GLY A 2 -27.44 18.11 26.59
CA GLY A 2 -26.50 17.20 26.00
C GLY A 2 -26.62 17.20 24.47
N ARG A 3 -25.50 17.29 23.76
CA ARG A 3 -25.45 17.22 22.29
C ARG A 3 -25.97 15.85 21.87
N LEU A 4 -27.00 15.79 21.02
CA LEU A 4 -27.51 14.54 20.47
C LEU A 4 -26.33 13.78 19.84
N PRO A 5 -26.30 12.42 19.97
CA PRO A 5 -25.27 11.62 19.33
C PRO A 5 -25.31 11.83 17.81
N GLU A 6 -24.13 11.90 17.20
CA GLU A 6 -23.99 12.05 15.76
C GLU A 6 -24.64 10.87 15.03
N SER A 7 -25.41 11.14 13.97
CA SER A 7 -26.02 10.08 13.20
C SER A 7 -24.97 9.28 12.43
N PRO A 8 -25.18 7.96 12.20
CA PRO A 8 -24.24 7.12 11.43
C PRO A 8 -23.91 7.70 10.05
N GLU A 9 -24.89 8.30 9.38
CA GLU A 9 -24.71 8.91 8.08
C GLU A 9 -23.79 10.15 8.14
N LYS A 10 -24.00 11.05 9.11
CA LYS A 10 -23.11 12.20 9.31
C LYS A 10 -21.68 11.78 9.64
N ARG A 11 -21.53 10.72 10.45
CA ARG A 11 -20.22 10.14 10.76
C ARG A 11 -19.55 9.63 9.50
N ARG A 12 -20.26 8.89 8.66
CA ARG A 12 -19.77 8.37 7.38
C ARG A 12 -19.30 9.51 6.45
N GLN A 13 -20.13 10.53 6.28
CA GLN A 13 -19.82 11.69 5.46
C GLN A 13 -18.57 12.43 5.93
N MET A 14 -18.39 12.59 7.25
CA MET A 14 -17.21 13.24 7.81
C MET A 14 -15.94 12.39 7.62
N LEU A 15 -16.01 11.07 7.77
CA LEU A 15 -14.89 10.17 7.47
C LEU A 15 -14.44 10.31 6.02
N ILE A 16 -15.39 10.25 5.07
CA ILE A 16 -15.13 10.45 3.63
C ILE A 16 -14.48 11.80 3.38
N HIS A 17 -15.06 12.88 3.94
CA HIS A 17 -14.56 14.24 3.76
C HIS A 17 -13.12 14.42 4.26
N LEU A 18 -12.80 13.90 5.45
CA LEU A 18 -11.47 13.98 6.03
C LEU A 18 -10.44 13.17 5.22
N ILE A 19 -10.80 11.97 4.77
CA ILE A 19 -9.93 11.13 3.91
C ILE A 19 -9.66 11.85 2.59
N GLN A 20 -10.69 12.32 1.88
CA GLN A 20 -10.55 13.02 0.60
C GLN A 20 -9.77 14.33 0.71
N THR A 21 -10.00 15.10 1.79
CA THR A 21 -9.22 16.32 2.08
C THR A 21 -7.74 15.98 2.25
N THR A 22 -7.44 14.90 2.97
CA THR A 22 -6.05 14.44 3.20
C THR A 22 -5.42 13.95 1.90
N GLU A 23 -6.14 13.18 1.08
CA GLU A 23 -5.70 12.77 -0.26
C GLU A 23 -5.37 13.98 -1.15
N GLY A 24 -6.23 15.00 -1.13
CA GLY A 24 -6.02 16.26 -1.88
C GLY A 24 -4.75 16.99 -1.43
N ILE A 25 -4.52 17.15 -0.14
CA ILE A 25 -3.29 17.78 0.38
C ILE A 25 -2.05 16.98 -0.05
N ILE A 26 -2.07 15.66 0.09
CA ILE A 26 -0.94 14.80 -0.32
C ILE A 26 -0.65 14.94 -1.82
N ALA A 27 -1.68 15.03 -2.65
CA ALA A 27 -1.54 15.13 -4.10
C ALA A 27 -1.03 16.51 -4.56
N GLU A 28 -1.51 17.59 -3.95
CA GLU A 28 -1.22 18.97 -4.35
C GLU A 28 0.05 19.53 -3.71
N GLU A 29 0.28 19.22 -2.42
CA GLU A 29 1.29 19.86 -1.59
C GLU A 29 2.36 18.89 -1.05
N GLY A 30 2.20 17.58 -1.34
CA GLY A 30 3.09 16.53 -0.87
C GLY A 30 2.73 15.95 0.50
N PHE A 31 3.29 14.78 0.80
CA PHE A 31 2.95 14.00 2.00
C PHE A 31 3.22 14.74 3.31
N ALA A 32 4.33 15.47 3.40
CA ALA A 32 4.74 16.21 4.59
C ALA A 32 3.79 17.37 4.96
N SER A 33 3.02 17.88 3.98
CA SER A 33 2.04 18.95 4.18
C SER A 33 0.74 18.48 4.84
N ALA A 34 0.48 17.17 4.85
CA ALA A 34 -0.73 16.57 5.44
C ALA A 34 -0.64 16.51 6.98
N THR A 35 -0.65 17.66 7.61
CA THR A 35 -0.64 17.83 9.07
C THR A 35 -2.06 17.98 9.63
N ILE A 36 -2.25 17.70 10.92
CA ILE A 36 -3.56 17.90 11.60
C ILE A 36 -4.10 19.30 11.35
N ARG A 37 -3.23 20.33 11.41
CA ARG A 37 -3.62 21.73 11.20
C ARG A 37 -4.05 21.99 9.76
N ALA A 38 -3.31 21.53 8.79
CA ALA A 38 -3.64 21.69 7.38
C ALA A 38 -4.95 20.96 7.03
N ILE A 39 -5.08 19.70 7.47
CA ILE A 39 -6.27 18.89 7.22
C ILE A 39 -7.51 19.52 7.87
N SER A 40 -7.44 19.87 9.15
CA SER A 40 -8.58 20.48 9.85
C SER A 40 -8.97 21.85 9.28
N GLY A 41 -8.00 22.65 8.86
CA GLY A 41 -8.25 23.94 8.21
C GLY A 41 -8.93 23.77 6.85
N LYS A 42 -8.45 22.85 5.99
CA LYS A 42 -9.00 22.61 4.65
C LYS A 42 -10.35 21.86 4.70
N ALA A 43 -10.58 21.04 5.76
CA ALA A 43 -11.85 20.36 6.02
C ALA A 43 -12.88 21.21 6.80
N ASP A 44 -12.56 22.47 7.11
CA ASP A 44 -13.40 23.38 7.90
C ASP A 44 -13.90 22.75 9.22
N CYS A 45 -12.99 22.11 9.94
CA CYS A 45 -13.32 21.47 11.21
C CYS A 45 -12.28 21.77 12.30
N ASN A 46 -12.66 21.55 13.56
CA ASN A 46 -11.73 21.69 14.68
C ASN A 46 -10.76 20.51 14.71
N SER A 47 -9.47 20.76 14.94
CA SER A 47 -8.43 19.72 15.07
C SER A 47 -8.79 18.63 16.09
N ALA A 48 -9.47 18.99 17.21
CA ALA A 48 -9.97 17.99 18.15
C ALA A 48 -11.07 17.09 17.58
N SER A 49 -11.73 17.51 16.50
CA SER A 49 -12.76 16.70 15.84
C SER A 49 -12.16 15.51 15.08
N LEU A 50 -10.93 15.62 14.56
CA LEU A 50 -10.23 14.52 13.89
C LEU A 50 -10.14 13.27 14.79
N TYR A 51 -9.83 13.47 16.05
CA TYR A 51 -9.68 12.39 17.04
C TYR A 51 -10.99 11.69 17.43
N LYS A 52 -12.15 12.16 16.95
CA LYS A 52 -13.43 11.43 17.07
C LYS A 52 -13.58 10.35 16.00
N TYR A 53 -12.86 10.49 14.89
CA TYR A 53 -12.99 9.66 13.72
C TYR A 53 -11.77 8.74 13.52
N PHE A 54 -10.58 9.22 13.87
CA PHE A 54 -9.30 8.50 13.75
C PHE A 54 -8.56 8.52 15.09
N GLN A 55 -7.82 7.46 15.39
CA GLN A 55 -7.03 7.35 16.61
C GLN A 55 -5.95 8.45 16.66
N ASP A 56 -5.34 8.72 15.51
CA ASP A 56 -4.31 9.73 15.33
C ASP A 56 -4.14 10.09 13.84
N LEU A 57 -3.17 10.98 13.56
CA LEU A 57 -2.85 11.39 12.19
C LEU A 57 -2.36 10.23 11.32
N ASP A 58 -1.58 9.31 11.87
CA ASP A 58 -1.02 8.20 11.09
C ASP A 58 -2.12 7.24 10.60
N GLU A 59 -3.18 7.02 11.38
CA GLU A 59 -4.34 6.25 10.92
C GLU A 59 -5.05 6.96 9.76
N LEU A 60 -5.30 8.26 9.85
CA LEU A 60 -5.91 9.04 8.77
C LEU A 60 -5.03 9.04 7.51
N LEU A 61 -3.72 9.24 7.66
CA LEU A 61 -2.77 9.16 6.55
C LEU A 61 -2.78 7.78 5.89
N LEU A 62 -2.92 6.71 6.67
CA LEU A 62 -3.01 5.36 6.15
C LEU A 62 -4.26 5.17 5.28
N TYR A 63 -5.43 5.67 5.72
CA TYR A 63 -6.64 5.68 4.88
C TYR A 63 -6.42 6.46 3.57
N ALA A 64 -5.82 7.65 3.63
CA ALA A 64 -5.57 8.47 2.45
C ALA A 64 -4.57 7.81 1.45
N CYS A 65 -3.72 6.90 1.93
CA CYS A 65 -2.79 6.17 1.06
C CYS A 65 -3.41 4.95 0.36
N VAL A 66 -4.58 4.46 0.78
CA VAL A 66 -5.23 3.25 0.20
C VAL A 66 -5.51 3.41 -1.29
N LYS A 67 -5.88 4.60 -1.74
CA LYS A 67 -6.13 4.89 -3.16
C LYS A 67 -4.93 4.61 -4.07
N ARG A 68 -3.71 4.91 -3.61
CA ARG A 68 -2.48 4.58 -4.35
C ARG A 68 -2.28 3.08 -4.51
N PHE A 69 -2.65 2.32 -3.49
CA PHE A 69 -2.63 0.87 -3.56
C PHE A 69 -3.60 0.32 -4.62
N LYS A 70 -4.80 0.91 -4.73
CA LYS A 70 -5.75 0.62 -5.81
C LYS A 70 -5.14 0.89 -7.19
N ASN A 71 -4.46 2.02 -7.37
CA ASN A 71 -3.82 2.37 -8.64
C ASN A 71 -2.76 1.34 -9.05
N TYR A 72 -1.96 0.84 -8.10
CA TYR A 72 -1.04 -0.27 -8.35
C TYR A 72 -1.78 -1.54 -8.82
N LEU A 73 -2.88 -1.91 -8.17
CA LEU A 73 -3.66 -3.07 -8.57
C LEU A 73 -4.28 -2.91 -9.95
N ALA A 74 -4.74 -1.71 -10.29
CA ALA A 74 -5.26 -1.39 -11.62
C ALA A 74 -4.15 -1.47 -12.69
N ALA A 75 -2.95 -0.96 -12.40
CA ALA A 75 -1.79 -1.07 -13.28
C ALA A 75 -1.39 -2.53 -13.50
N LEU A 76 -1.38 -3.36 -12.45
CA LEU A 76 -1.11 -4.79 -12.55
C LEU A 76 -2.17 -5.51 -13.41
N ALA A 77 -3.45 -5.17 -13.24
CA ALA A 77 -4.54 -5.74 -14.05
C ALA A 77 -4.45 -5.37 -15.52
N GLY A 78 -3.99 -4.16 -15.82
CA GLY A 78 -3.85 -3.64 -17.18
C GLY A 78 -2.65 -4.19 -17.95
N ARG A 79 -1.69 -4.84 -17.28
CA ARG A 79 -0.51 -5.39 -17.96
C ARG A 79 -0.86 -6.64 -18.76
N GLN A 80 -0.63 -6.56 -20.05
CA GLN A 80 -0.93 -7.64 -21.00
C GLN A 80 -0.08 -8.90 -20.70
N GLU A 81 1.18 -8.71 -20.33
CA GLU A 81 2.08 -9.79 -19.93
C GLU A 81 1.53 -10.57 -18.73
N PHE A 82 0.98 -9.85 -17.73
CA PHE A 82 0.35 -10.47 -16.54
C PHE A 82 -0.92 -11.25 -16.91
N GLN A 83 -1.64 -10.83 -17.97
CA GLN A 83 -2.84 -11.52 -18.44
C GLN A 83 -2.52 -12.76 -19.27
N ASN A 84 -1.39 -12.77 -19.98
CA ASN A 84 -1.03 -13.76 -20.99
C ASN A 84 -0.01 -14.79 -20.51
N THR A 85 0.37 -14.79 -19.22
CA THR A 85 1.31 -15.77 -18.67
C THR A 85 0.73 -16.51 -17.47
N ASP A 86 1.02 -17.81 -17.40
CA ASP A 86 0.81 -18.65 -16.22
C ASP A 86 2.15 -19.06 -15.57
N ASP A 87 3.29 -18.57 -16.10
CA ASP A 87 4.61 -18.85 -15.51
C ASP A 87 4.76 -18.12 -14.16
N PRO A 88 4.88 -18.86 -13.03
CA PRO A 88 4.94 -18.27 -11.70
C PRO A 88 6.12 -17.32 -11.51
N LYS A 89 7.27 -17.58 -12.14
CA LYS A 89 8.45 -16.72 -12.04
C LYS A 89 8.20 -15.37 -12.71
N THR A 90 7.64 -15.40 -13.90
CA THR A 90 7.29 -14.18 -14.65
C THR A 90 6.26 -13.34 -13.87
N ILE A 91 5.21 -13.98 -13.34
CA ILE A 91 4.19 -13.32 -12.50
C ILE A 91 4.84 -12.67 -11.26
N TYR A 92 5.75 -13.37 -10.59
CA TYR A 92 6.46 -12.86 -9.42
C TYR A 92 7.29 -11.61 -9.75
N LEU A 93 8.10 -11.66 -10.80
CA LEU A 93 8.96 -10.55 -11.20
C LEU A 93 8.16 -9.33 -11.69
N LEU A 94 7.13 -9.53 -12.52
CA LEU A 94 6.23 -8.46 -12.97
C LEU A 94 5.48 -7.81 -11.80
N THR A 95 5.08 -8.60 -10.81
CA THR A 95 4.43 -8.07 -9.60
C THR A 95 5.37 -7.12 -8.86
N TRP A 96 6.64 -7.50 -8.69
CA TRP A 96 7.64 -6.65 -8.03
C TRP A 96 8.02 -5.44 -8.87
N GLU A 97 8.19 -5.58 -10.18
CA GLU A 97 8.49 -4.47 -11.10
C GLU A 97 7.43 -3.36 -10.97
N LEU A 98 6.17 -3.72 -11.13
CA LEU A 98 5.07 -2.75 -11.04
C LEU A 98 4.88 -2.19 -9.63
N PHE A 99 5.09 -3.02 -8.61
CA PHE A 99 5.02 -2.54 -7.24
C PHE A 99 6.12 -1.54 -6.93
N CYS A 100 7.36 -1.82 -7.32
CA CYS A 100 8.49 -0.92 -7.15
C CYS A 100 8.31 0.40 -7.89
N ALA A 101 7.85 0.36 -9.15
CA ALA A 101 7.59 1.57 -9.93
C ALA A 101 6.64 2.53 -9.18
N GLN A 102 5.53 2.02 -8.65
CA GLN A 102 4.58 2.81 -7.87
C GLN A 102 5.11 3.21 -6.47
N ALA A 103 5.84 2.29 -5.83
CA ALA A 103 6.35 2.50 -4.48
C ALA A 103 7.42 3.59 -4.43
N PHE A 104 8.35 3.59 -5.38
CA PHE A 104 9.45 4.56 -5.41
C PHE A 104 9.02 5.93 -5.98
N GLU A 105 7.91 6.01 -6.69
CA GLU A 105 7.28 7.27 -7.08
C GLU A 105 6.66 7.99 -5.88
N ALA A 106 6.10 7.23 -4.92
CA ALA A 106 5.48 7.77 -3.71
C ALA A 106 5.96 7.07 -2.44
N PRO A 107 7.26 7.21 -2.10
CA PRO A 107 7.89 6.40 -1.06
C PRO A 107 7.32 6.64 0.33
N GLU A 108 6.91 7.87 0.68
CA GLU A 108 6.28 8.19 1.96
C GLU A 108 4.91 7.50 2.09
N SER A 109 4.07 7.56 1.06
CA SER A 109 2.77 6.89 1.06
C SER A 109 2.92 5.37 1.15
N THR A 110 3.91 4.81 0.46
CA THR A 110 4.21 3.37 0.51
C THR A 110 4.70 2.95 1.90
N TYR A 111 5.57 3.74 2.51
CA TYR A 111 6.01 3.49 3.88
C TYR A 111 4.85 3.54 4.86
N GLN A 112 3.98 4.54 4.73
CA GLN A 112 2.78 4.69 5.56
C GLN A 112 1.88 3.46 5.49
N LEU A 113 1.66 2.92 4.28
CA LEU A 113 0.83 1.73 4.08
C LEU A 113 1.41 0.47 4.73
N PHE A 114 2.72 0.22 4.58
CA PHE A 114 3.28 -1.11 4.84
C PHE A 114 4.23 -1.18 6.04
N PHE A 115 4.74 -0.04 6.53
CA PHE A 115 5.78 0.00 7.54
C PHE A 115 5.52 0.98 8.69
N SER A 116 4.38 1.70 8.69
CA SER A 116 3.97 2.56 9.80
C SER A 116 3.45 1.75 10.99
N LYS A 117 3.23 2.41 12.11
CA LYS A 117 2.73 1.75 13.33
C LYS A 117 1.35 1.10 13.18
N HIS A 118 0.51 1.61 12.25
CA HIS A 118 -0.82 1.04 11.95
C HIS A 118 -0.81 0.01 10.81
N SER A 119 0.34 -0.26 10.19
CA SER A 119 0.43 -1.26 9.12
C SER A 119 -0.01 -2.68 9.53
N PRO A 120 0.07 -3.13 10.80
CA PRO A 120 -0.53 -4.40 11.22
C PRO A 120 -2.06 -4.46 11.01
N ASP A 121 -2.75 -3.31 11.09
CA ASP A 121 -4.20 -3.20 10.91
C ASP A 121 -4.62 -2.90 9.46
N ILE A 122 -3.68 -2.90 8.52
CA ILE A 122 -3.90 -2.48 7.12
C ILE A 122 -5.07 -3.22 6.45
N ASN A 123 -5.27 -4.51 6.75
CA ASN A 123 -6.38 -5.27 6.18
C ASN A 123 -7.74 -4.74 6.64
N LYS A 124 -7.86 -4.36 7.91
CA LYS A 124 -9.05 -3.75 8.48
C LYS A 124 -9.30 -2.38 7.86
N ILE A 125 -8.25 -1.56 7.77
CA ILE A 125 -8.31 -0.21 7.21
C ILE A 125 -8.72 -0.24 5.74
N ILE A 126 -8.15 -1.14 4.93
CA ILE A 126 -8.55 -1.31 3.52
C ILE A 126 -10.00 -1.78 3.40
N SER A 127 -10.46 -2.71 4.25
CA SER A 127 -11.87 -3.14 4.25
C SER A 127 -12.79 -1.97 4.57
N SER A 128 -12.50 -1.21 5.63
CA SER A 128 -13.27 -0.02 6.00
C SER A 128 -13.21 1.08 4.94
N TYR A 129 -12.07 1.27 4.26
CA TYR A 129 -11.95 2.21 3.15
C TYR A 129 -12.92 1.85 2.01
N PHE A 130 -12.97 0.59 1.58
CA PHE A 130 -13.87 0.17 0.52
C PHE A 130 -15.35 0.10 0.94
N GLU A 131 -15.66 0.04 2.24
CA GLU A 131 -17.02 0.28 2.74
C GLU A 131 -17.43 1.74 2.61
N LEU A 132 -16.48 2.67 2.78
CA LEU A 132 -16.71 4.10 2.59
C LEU A 132 -16.77 4.48 1.09
N PHE A 133 -15.95 3.84 0.23
CA PHE A 133 -15.80 4.11 -1.19
C PHE A 133 -16.06 2.85 -2.03
N PRO A 134 -17.31 2.31 -2.03
CA PRO A 134 -17.63 1.05 -2.72
C PRO A 134 -17.45 1.12 -4.24
N GLU A 135 -17.62 2.30 -4.82
CA GLU A 135 -17.42 2.55 -6.25
C GLU A 135 -15.97 2.31 -6.69
N GLU A 136 -15.02 2.49 -5.77
CA GLU A 136 -13.61 2.26 -6.06
C GLU A 136 -13.26 0.77 -6.16
N LEU A 137 -14.03 -0.11 -5.54
CA LEU A 137 -13.81 -1.56 -5.62
C LEU A 137 -14.40 -2.19 -6.88
N SER A 138 -15.49 -1.61 -7.41
CA SER A 138 -16.25 -2.17 -8.54
C SER A 138 -15.43 -2.27 -9.83
N SER A 139 -14.38 -1.48 -9.98
CA SER A 139 -13.46 -1.49 -11.13
C SER A 139 -12.30 -2.48 -11.00
N THR A 140 -12.19 -3.22 -9.88
CA THR A 140 -11.06 -4.12 -9.63
C THR A 140 -11.36 -5.54 -10.14
N PRO A 141 -10.53 -6.13 -11.03
CA PRO A 141 -10.72 -7.50 -11.51
C PRO A 141 -10.78 -8.52 -10.36
N LEU A 142 -11.69 -9.51 -10.47
CA LEU A 142 -11.97 -10.49 -9.43
C LEU A 142 -10.70 -11.21 -8.91
N ARG A 143 -9.76 -11.56 -9.80
CA ARG A 143 -8.50 -12.20 -9.44
C ARG A 143 -7.60 -11.33 -8.55
N LEU A 144 -7.73 -10.00 -8.61
CA LEU A 144 -6.97 -9.06 -7.79
C LEU A 144 -7.64 -8.75 -6.46
N LEU A 145 -8.94 -9.03 -6.30
CA LEU A 145 -9.65 -8.85 -5.03
C LEU A 145 -9.02 -9.65 -3.88
N THR A 146 -8.45 -10.82 -4.18
CA THR A 146 -7.72 -11.62 -3.19
C THR A 146 -6.42 -10.95 -2.74
N MET A 147 -5.77 -10.17 -3.62
CA MET A 147 -4.59 -9.37 -3.31
C MET A 147 -4.96 -8.11 -2.52
N VAL A 148 -6.10 -7.49 -2.83
CA VAL A 148 -6.66 -6.38 -2.04
C VAL A 148 -6.91 -6.82 -0.60
N LYS A 149 -7.57 -7.97 -0.42
CA LYS A 149 -7.90 -8.53 0.91
C LYS A 149 -6.69 -9.00 1.70
N ALA A 150 -5.55 -9.24 1.07
CA ALA A 150 -4.28 -9.58 1.73
C ALA A 150 -3.32 -8.40 1.62
N ALA A 151 -3.65 -7.30 2.27
CA ALA A 151 -2.87 -6.07 2.19
C ALA A 151 -1.54 -6.12 2.95
N ASP A 152 -1.37 -7.04 3.91
CA ASP A 152 -0.08 -7.32 4.53
C ASP A 152 0.95 -7.72 3.46
N LEU A 153 2.04 -6.96 3.36
CA LEU A 153 3.03 -7.12 2.28
C LEU A 153 3.72 -8.48 2.30
N ARG A 154 3.97 -9.06 3.50
CA ARG A 154 4.56 -10.41 3.64
C ARG A 154 3.61 -11.49 3.12
N LYS A 155 2.33 -11.40 3.45
CA LYS A 155 1.29 -12.33 2.96
C LYS A 155 1.09 -12.20 1.45
N ARG A 156 1.19 -10.99 0.91
CA ARG A 156 1.10 -10.75 -0.53
C ARG A 156 2.29 -11.33 -1.27
N ASN A 157 3.50 -11.05 -0.80
CA ASN A 157 4.71 -11.63 -1.38
C ASN A 157 4.66 -13.16 -1.32
N TRP A 158 4.24 -13.72 -0.20
CA TRP A 158 4.06 -15.18 -0.07
C TRP A 158 3.19 -15.77 -1.17
N LYS A 159 2.07 -15.13 -1.50
CA LYS A 159 1.12 -15.63 -2.52
C LYS A 159 1.73 -15.74 -3.92
N VAL A 160 2.62 -14.82 -4.29
CA VAL A 160 3.29 -14.82 -5.60
C VAL A 160 4.61 -15.57 -5.58
N LEU A 161 5.29 -15.67 -4.43
CA LEU A 161 6.54 -16.40 -4.25
C LEU A 161 6.32 -17.91 -4.11
N TYR A 162 5.28 -18.33 -3.37
CA TYR A 162 5.00 -19.75 -3.11
C TYR A 162 4.91 -20.59 -4.38
N PRO A 163 4.17 -20.21 -5.45
CA PRO A 163 4.13 -20.97 -6.69
C PRO A 163 5.47 -21.11 -7.40
N VAL A 164 6.40 -20.15 -7.21
CA VAL A 164 7.74 -20.19 -7.80
C VAL A 164 8.62 -21.24 -7.13
N LEU A 165 8.48 -21.38 -5.80
CA LEU A 165 9.40 -22.16 -4.96
C LEU A 165 8.77 -23.43 -4.38
N MET A 166 7.48 -23.66 -4.57
CA MET A 166 6.83 -24.89 -4.09
C MET A 166 7.54 -26.13 -4.64
N ASN A 167 7.80 -27.08 -3.76
CA ASN A 167 8.55 -28.33 -4.07
C ASN A 167 10.04 -28.15 -4.44
N LYS A 168 10.59 -26.93 -4.37
CA LYS A 168 12.02 -26.66 -4.64
C LYS A 168 12.80 -26.39 -3.36
N VAL A 169 12.15 -25.91 -2.31
CA VAL A 169 12.76 -25.54 -1.03
C VAL A 169 11.92 -26.02 0.15
N SER A 170 12.54 -26.08 1.33
CA SER A 170 11.81 -26.33 2.57
C SER A 170 10.93 -25.13 2.96
N ASN A 171 9.91 -25.35 3.80
CA ASN A 171 9.07 -24.27 4.31
C ASN A 171 9.89 -23.20 5.07
N SER A 172 10.92 -23.58 5.81
CA SER A 172 11.80 -22.65 6.52
C SER A 172 12.61 -21.76 5.56
N GLN A 173 13.11 -22.33 4.47
CA GLN A 173 13.78 -21.56 3.43
C GLN A 173 12.82 -20.61 2.70
N LEU A 174 11.59 -21.05 2.42
CA LEU A 174 10.57 -20.19 1.81
C LEU A 174 10.21 -19.01 2.70
N VAL A 175 10.04 -19.22 4.03
CA VAL A 175 9.83 -18.14 5.00
C VAL A 175 11.01 -17.17 4.98
N LEU A 176 12.25 -17.68 5.03
CA LEU A 176 13.44 -16.84 5.01
C LEU A 176 13.54 -16.00 3.74
N ILE A 177 13.29 -16.60 2.57
CA ILE A 177 13.31 -15.88 1.29
C ILE A 177 12.23 -14.78 1.27
N ASN A 178 11.03 -15.10 1.75
CA ASN A 178 9.95 -14.12 1.86
C ASN A 178 10.35 -12.93 2.75
N ASP A 179 10.94 -13.20 3.91
CA ASP A 179 11.37 -12.17 4.86
C ASP A 179 12.53 -11.32 4.32
N LEU A 180 13.52 -11.95 3.68
CA LEU A 180 14.64 -11.24 3.05
C LEU A 180 14.17 -10.34 1.91
N THR A 181 13.22 -10.80 1.09
CA THR A 181 12.62 -10.00 0.02
C THR A 181 11.99 -8.73 0.57
N ILE A 182 11.18 -8.84 1.62
CA ILE A 182 10.50 -7.68 2.23
C ILE A 182 11.49 -6.76 2.94
N ALA A 183 12.47 -7.31 3.67
CA ALA A 183 13.49 -6.52 4.36
C ALA A 183 14.35 -5.71 3.36
N TYR A 184 14.74 -6.33 2.25
CA TYR A 184 15.50 -5.65 1.20
C TYR A 184 14.68 -4.54 0.52
N PHE A 185 13.42 -4.81 0.20
CA PHE A 185 12.51 -3.77 -0.32
C PHE A 185 12.38 -2.59 0.66
N GLN A 186 12.19 -2.86 1.96
CA GLN A 186 12.11 -1.81 2.97
C GLN A 186 13.38 -0.96 3.04
N MET A 187 14.55 -1.59 2.91
CA MET A 187 15.84 -0.89 2.84
C MET A 187 15.88 0.05 1.62
N LEU A 188 15.55 -0.44 0.43
CA LEU A 188 15.51 0.36 -0.81
C LEU A 188 14.51 1.52 -0.71
N LEU A 189 13.35 1.27 -0.12
CA LEU A 189 12.33 2.30 0.10
C LEU A 189 12.83 3.39 1.04
N ASN A 190 13.53 3.03 2.12
CA ASN A 190 14.12 3.99 3.05
C ASN A 190 15.25 4.79 2.39
N GLU A 191 16.10 4.18 1.56
CA GLU A 191 17.10 4.92 0.77
C GLU A 191 16.43 6.00 -0.09
N LYS A 192 15.33 5.65 -0.78
CA LYS A 192 14.58 6.60 -1.61
C LYS A 192 13.92 7.71 -0.80
N ARG A 193 13.34 7.38 0.37
CA ARG A 193 12.71 8.36 1.27
C ARG A 193 13.69 9.38 1.82
N LEU A 194 14.88 8.90 2.21
CA LEU A 194 15.90 9.76 2.83
C LEU A 194 16.67 10.61 1.81
N ASN A 195 16.75 10.17 0.55
CA ASN A 195 17.52 10.84 -0.50
C ASN A 195 16.72 10.90 -1.83
N PRO A 196 15.54 11.53 -1.86
CA PRO A 196 14.63 11.48 -3.01
C PRO A 196 15.25 12.03 -4.31
N GLU A 197 16.14 13.02 -4.21
CA GLU A 197 16.78 13.67 -5.35
C GLU A 197 17.91 12.82 -5.97
N ASN A 198 18.61 12.03 -5.15
CA ASN A 198 19.80 11.30 -5.59
C ASN A 198 19.54 9.82 -5.88
N VAL A 199 18.38 9.30 -5.51
CA VAL A 199 18.03 7.89 -5.69
C VAL A 199 17.01 7.77 -6.82
N HIS A 200 17.45 7.18 -7.94
CA HIS A 200 16.62 7.00 -9.14
C HIS A 200 15.71 5.77 -9.01
N ASN A 201 14.42 5.92 -9.36
CA ASN A 201 13.40 4.88 -9.24
C ASN A 201 13.75 3.61 -10.04
N ASP A 202 14.22 3.79 -11.30
CA ASP A 202 14.59 2.68 -12.18
C ASP A 202 15.74 1.86 -11.61
N MET A 203 16.73 2.53 -11.01
CA MET A 203 17.86 1.86 -10.37
C MET A 203 17.41 1.05 -9.15
N GLN A 204 16.53 1.59 -8.32
CA GLN A 204 15.99 0.85 -7.17
C GLN A 204 15.13 -0.35 -7.61
N THR A 205 14.34 -0.16 -8.65
CA THR A 205 13.55 -1.24 -9.25
C THR A 205 14.45 -2.35 -9.78
N ALA A 206 15.50 -1.99 -10.53
CA ALA A 206 16.48 -2.97 -11.05
C ALA A 206 17.18 -3.74 -9.93
N ARG A 207 17.62 -3.05 -8.86
CA ARG A 207 18.22 -3.68 -7.67
C ARG A 207 17.27 -4.67 -7.01
N MET A 208 15.99 -4.31 -6.89
CA MET A 208 14.98 -5.20 -6.31
C MET A 208 14.77 -6.43 -7.17
N LEU A 209 14.60 -6.28 -8.48
CA LEU A 209 14.40 -7.41 -9.40
C LEU A 209 15.60 -8.34 -9.43
N GLN A 210 16.82 -7.79 -9.48
CA GLN A 210 18.05 -8.58 -9.40
C GLN A 210 18.12 -9.41 -8.11
N THR A 211 17.71 -8.83 -6.99
CA THR A 211 17.66 -9.52 -5.70
C THR A 211 16.59 -10.61 -5.70
N CYS A 212 15.40 -10.34 -6.23
CA CYS A 212 14.35 -11.34 -6.38
C CYS A 212 14.86 -12.54 -7.23
N GLU A 213 15.46 -12.27 -8.38
CA GLU A 213 16.04 -13.33 -9.24
C GLU A 213 17.14 -14.13 -8.54
N TYR A 214 18.04 -13.46 -7.82
CA TYR A 214 19.09 -14.12 -7.05
C TYR A 214 18.51 -15.06 -6.00
N LEU A 215 17.56 -14.58 -5.19
CA LEU A 215 16.94 -15.35 -4.11
C LEU A 215 16.22 -16.60 -4.64
N ILE A 216 15.50 -16.50 -5.76
CA ILE A 216 14.79 -17.65 -6.35
C ILE A 216 15.72 -18.59 -7.14
N SER A 217 16.91 -18.12 -7.58
CA SER A 217 17.87 -18.96 -8.33
C SER A 217 18.74 -19.83 -7.44
N LYS A 218 18.96 -19.47 -6.17
CA LYS A 218 19.80 -20.20 -5.21
C LYS A 218 19.09 -21.37 -4.53
N THR A 219 17.91 -21.70 -5.00
CA THR A 219 17.03 -22.74 -4.45
C THR A 219 17.19 -24.09 -5.17
N LYS A 220 18.43 -24.47 -5.49
CA LYS A 220 18.75 -25.80 -6.02
C LYS A 220 19.15 -26.75 -4.91
#